data_45aa32cac9c7d8d3a079a828e1315fc4
#
_entry.id   45aa32cac9c7d8d3a079a828e1315fc4
#
_cell.length_a   1.000
_cell.length_b   1.000
_cell.length_c   1.000
_cell.angle_alpha   90.00
_cell.angle_beta   90.00
_cell.angle_gamma   90.00
#
_symmetry.space_group_name_H-M   'P 1'
#
loop_
_entity.id
_entity.type
_entity.pdbx_description
1 polymer ?
#
loop_
_entity_poly.entity_id
_entity_poly.type
_entity_poly.pdbx_seq_one_letter_code
_entity_poly.pdbx_strand_id
1 'polypeptide(L)' 'MTGKESLPDDESYDLVISMLLSTDEIDAALKYIDLALKSGYMLSMKVFTECVQSCVNKGRLDTLISIIERCKVHD' A
#
# COMPACT_ATOMS: atom_id res chain seq x y z
N MET A 1 25.25 1.40 -11.84
CA MET A 1 25.03 1.22 -11.45
C MET A 1 24.74 1.01 -10.76
N THR A 2 24.60 1.11 -10.50
CA THR A 2 24.42 1.00 -9.91
C THR A 2 24.10 0.58 -9.05
N GLY A 3 23.89 0.45 -8.75
CA GLY A 3 23.55 -0.12 -7.99
C GLY A 3 23.12 0.07 -6.77
N LYS A 4 22.57 0.33 -6.32
CA LYS A 4 22.34 0.52 -5.22
C LYS A 4 21.19 0.28 -4.90
N GLU A 5 20.63 -0.07 -4.88
CA GLU A 5 19.62 -0.29 -4.58
C GLU A 5 19.36 -1.07 -3.63
N SER A 6 19.67 -1.07 -2.84
CA SER A 6 19.48 -1.95 -1.84
C SER A 6 18.20 -1.73 -1.15
N LEU A 7 17.86 -0.61 -0.72
CA LEU A 7 16.63 -0.43 0.03
C LEU A 7 15.57 0.19 -0.82
N PRO A 8 14.34 -0.28 -0.75
CA PRO A 8 13.26 0.36 -1.47
C PRO A 8 12.98 1.70 -0.82
N ASP A 9 12.68 2.71 -1.61
CA ASP A 9 12.31 3.96 -1.04
C ASP A 9 10.83 4.16 -1.26
N ASP A 10 10.34 5.33 -0.95
CA ASP A 10 8.92 5.59 -0.99
C ASP A 10 8.35 5.33 -2.36
N GLU A 11 9.07 5.71 -3.38
CA GLU A 11 8.60 5.49 -4.73
C GLU A 11 8.47 4.02 -5.04
N SER A 12 9.39 3.24 -4.56
CA SER A 12 9.34 1.81 -4.79
C SER A 12 8.13 1.20 -4.14
N TYR A 13 7.83 1.60 -2.94
CA TYR A 13 6.66 1.10 -2.25
C TYR A 13 5.39 1.45 -3.03
N ASP A 14 5.30 2.70 -3.50
CA ASP A 14 4.14 3.13 -4.26
C ASP A 14 3.95 2.26 -5.50
N LEU A 15 5.04 2.05 -6.23
CA LEU A 15 4.96 1.28 -7.45
C LEU A 15 4.53 -0.15 -7.20
N VAL A 16 5.12 -0.78 -6.21
CA VAL A 16 4.80 -2.17 -5.93
C VAL A 16 3.35 -2.30 -5.47
N ILE A 17 2.92 -1.43 -4.58
CA ILE A 17 1.57 -1.50 -4.08
C ILE A 17 0.57 -1.26 -5.21
N SER A 18 0.83 -0.27 -6.05
CA SER A 18 -0.03 0.00 -7.19
C SER A 18 -0.11 -1.20 -8.11
N MET A 19 1.02 -1.83 -8.36
CA MET A 19 1.06 -2.97 -9.22
C MET A 19 0.26 -4.13 -8.65
N LEU A 20 0.41 -4.37 -7.36
CA LEU A 20 -0.32 -5.44 -6.72
C LEU A 20 -1.82 -5.19 -6.77
N LEU A 21 -2.22 -3.95 -6.56
CA LEU A 21 -3.63 -3.61 -6.65
C LEU A 21 -4.15 -3.81 -8.07
N SER A 22 -3.35 -3.48 -9.05
CA SER A 22 -3.73 -3.64 -10.45
C SER A 22 -3.95 -5.08 -10.83
N THR A 23 -3.17 -5.97 -10.25
CA THR A 23 -3.27 -7.38 -10.59
C THR A 23 -4.16 -8.15 -9.61
N ASP A 24 -4.93 -7.42 -8.82
CA ASP A 24 -5.85 -8.09 -7.92
C ASP A 24 -5.19 -8.78 -6.75
N GLU A 25 -3.97 -8.47 -6.47
CA GLU A 25 -3.24 -9.08 -5.36
C GLU A 25 -3.43 -8.22 -4.13
N ILE A 26 -4.66 -8.08 -3.69
CA ILE A 26 -4.94 -7.18 -2.60
C ILE A 26 -4.31 -7.62 -1.30
N ASP A 27 -4.29 -8.92 -1.05
CA ASP A 27 -3.67 -9.42 0.17
C ASP A 27 -2.18 -9.11 0.20
N ALA A 28 -1.51 -9.29 -0.93
CA ALA A 28 -0.10 -8.98 -1.01
C ALA A 28 0.13 -7.48 -0.85
N ALA A 29 -0.75 -6.68 -1.44
CA ALA A 29 -0.63 -5.25 -1.29
C ALA A 29 -0.76 -4.84 0.17
N LEU A 30 -1.65 -5.49 0.89
CA LEU A 30 -1.82 -5.20 2.30
C LEU A 30 -0.56 -5.49 3.09
N LYS A 31 0.08 -6.59 2.80
CA LYS A 31 1.31 -6.94 3.48
C LYS A 31 2.39 -5.91 3.20
N TYR A 32 2.46 -5.45 1.98
CA TYR A 32 3.45 -4.45 1.61
C TYR A 32 3.16 -3.13 2.31
N ILE A 33 1.89 -2.76 2.38
CA ILE A 33 1.51 -1.55 3.08
C ILE A 33 1.93 -1.62 4.54
N ASP A 34 1.70 -2.76 5.16
CA ASP A 34 2.07 -2.93 6.55
C ASP A 34 3.57 -2.79 6.74
N LEU A 35 4.33 -3.42 5.87
CA LEU A 35 5.78 -3.33 5.93
C LEU A 35 6.24 -1.90 5.73
N ALA A 36 5.65 -1.22 4.78
CA ALA A 36 6.03 0.15 4.47
C ALA A 36 5.75 1.05 5.65
N LEU A 37 4.60 0.90 6.26
CA LEU A 37 4.27 1.75 7.40
C LEU A 37 5.19 1.50 8.57
N LYS A 38 5.59 0.26 8.75
CA LYS A 38 6.51 -0.05 9.81
C LYS A 38 7.88 0.55 9.57
N SER A 39 8.22 0.77 8.32
CA SER A 39 9.48 1.38 7.98
C SER A 39 9.44 2.90 8.04
N GLY A 40 8.30 3.45 8.32
CA GLY A 40 8.18 4.89 8.39
C GLY A 40 7.63 5.53 7.14
N TYR A 41 7.28 4.72 6.17
CA TYR A 41 6.72 5.23 4.93
C TYR A 41 5.28 5.68 5.15
N MET A 42 4.88 6.74 4.49
CA MET A 42 3.51 7.20 4.57
C MET A 42 2.86 7.06 3.21
N LEU A 43 1.68 6.47 3.19
CA LEU A 43 0.98 6.26 1.95
C LEU A 43 0.62 7.59 1.31
N SER A 44 0.87 7.68 0.01
CA SER A 44 0.47 8.88 -0.69
C SER A 44 -1.03 8.83 -0.93
N MET A 45 -1.61 9.99 -1.17
CA MET A 45 -3.02 10.06 -1.44
C MET A 45 -3.41 9.22 -2.62
N LYS A 46 -2.56 9.20 -3.63
CA LYS A 46 -2.83 8.43 -4.82
C LYS A 46 -2.95 6.94 -4.52
N VAL A 47 -1.99 6.42 -3.77
CA VAL A 47 -2.00 5.00 -3.45
C VAL A 47 -3.17 4.68 -2.54
N PHE A 48 -3.43 5.54 -1.58
CA PHE A 48 -4.54 5.33 -0.69
C PHE A 48 -5.85 5.26 -1.46
N THR A 49 -6.04 6.17 -2.40
CA THR A 49 -7.24 6.17 -3.23
C THR A 49 -7.35 4.88 -4.04
N GLU A 50 -6.23 4.42 -4.57
CA GLU A 50 -6.24 3.19 -5.33
C GLU A 50 -6.63 2.01 -4.46
N CYS A 51 -6.16 1.99 -3.23
CA CYS A 51 -6.52 0.94 -2.30
C CYS A 51 -8.03 0.96 -2.04
N VAL A 52 -8.56 2.14 -1.80
CA VAL A 52 -9.98 2.26 -1.52
C VAL A 52 -10.79 1.77 -2.71
N GLN A 53 -10.43 2.21 -3.89
CA GLN A 53 -11.17 1.81 -5.08
C GLN A 53 -11.09 0.32 -5.32
N SER A 54 -9.93 -0.25 -5.14
CA SER A 54 -9.78 -1.68 -5.34
C SER A 54 -10.62 -2.46 -4.35
N CYS A 55 -10.61 -2.05 -3.11
CA CYS A 55 -11.39 -2.75 -2.09
C CYS A 55 -12.88 -2.64 -2.37
N VAL A 56 -13.33 -1.47 -2.79
CA VAL A 56 -14.73 -1.29 -3.09
C VAL A 56 -15.14 -2.13 -4.30
N ASN A 57 -14.31 -2.11 -5.33
CA ASN A 57 -14.62 -2.86 -6.53
C ASN A 57 -14.70 -4.36 -6.28
N LYS A 58 -13.91 -4.84 -5.34
CA LYS A 58 -13.90 -6.27 -5.06
C LYS A 58 -14.81 -6.64 -3.90
N GLY A 59 -15.44 -5.67 -3.30
CA GLY A 59 -16.30 -5.95 -2.17
C GLY A 59 -15.54 -6.31 -0.91
N ARG A 60 -14.29 -5.89 -0.81
CA ARG A 60 -13.48 -6.23 0.34
C ARG A 60 -13.50 -5.12 1.37
N LEU A 61 -14.65 -4.91 1.95
CA LEU A 61 -14.80 -3.81 2.90
C LEU A 61 -14.01 -4.03 4.17
N ASP A 62 -13.87 -5.28 4.58
CA ASP A 62 -13.06 -5.57 5.76
C ASP A 62 -11.61 -5.15 5.55
N THR A 63 -11.11 -5.43 4.37
CA THR A 63 -9.75 -5.04 4.01
C THR A 63 -9.62 -3.53 4.01
N LEU A 64 -10.62 -2.86 3.48
CA LEU A 64 -10.61 -1.41 3.44
C LEU A 64 -10.54 -0.83 4.85
N ILE A 65 -11.32 -1.36 5.75
CA ILE A 65 -11.31 -0.89 7.12
C ILE A 65 -9.94 -1.09 7.74
N SER A 66 -9.33 -2.22 7.48
CA SER A 66 -7.99 -2.49 7.99
C SER A 66 -6.99 -1.46 7.49
N ILE A 67 -7.06 -1.12 6.23
CA ILE A 67 -6.15 -0.14 5.66
C ILE A 67 -6.35 1.21 6.31
N ILE A 68 -7.61 1.60 6.46
CA ILE A 68 -7.91 2.88 7.06
C ILE A 68 -7.39 2.96 8.49
N GLU A 69 -7.55 1.89 9.22
CA GLU A 69 -7.09 1.88 10.60
C GLU A 69 -5.59 1.96 10.71
N ARG A 70 -4.90 1.31 9.80
CA ARG A 70 -3.44 1.38 9.80
C ARG A 70 -2.96 2.78 9.46
N CYS A 71 -3.62 3.43 8.55
CA CYS A 71 -3.21 4.75 8.14
C CYS A 71 -3.60 5.83 9.12
N LYS A 72 -4.54 5.52 10.01
CA LYS A 72 -5.02 6.47 10.94
C LYS A 72 -4.10 6.67 12.05
N VAL A 73 -3.12 6.20 12.13
CA VAL A 73 -2.17 6.28 13.09
C VAL A 73 -2.33 7.23 14.03
N HIS A 74 -2.50 7.99 14.23
CA HIS A 74 -2.56 8.79 15.23
C HIS A 74 -2.54 9.97 14.95
N ASP A 75 -2.96 10.45 15.16
CA ASP A 75 -2.89 11.51 15.04
C ASP A 75 -2.67 11.87 15.83
#